data_1c8b74c039325a7052b89c97d124d9d6
#
_entry.id   1c8b74c039325a7052b89c97d124d9d6
#
_cell.length_a   1.000
_cell.length_b   1.000
_cell.length_c   1.000
_cell.angle_alpha   90.00
_cell.angle_beta   90.00
_cell.angle_gamma   90.00
#
_symmetry.space_group_name_H-M   'P 1'
#
loop_
_entity.id
_entity.type
_entity.pdbx_description
1 polymer ?
#
loop_
_entity_poly.entity_id
_entity_poly.type
_entity_poly.pdbx_seq_one_letter_code
_entity_poly.pdbx_strand_id
1 'polypeptide(L)'
;MSDEGFIDAVAALYGAGDQDDLCAPFLSALPVTGVAISTLGEPFGPETVCASDSTAVRLDEIQFDLGEGPSWDAMRSRLPVLEPDLQASTSEQWPVTLMALQVIHLGAVFAFPMHVGTLNIGTVDLYNRAATALAGDVVADAAALTEAVSRQVLHRALARREDTGAGAHDVSRYSRREIYQASGMVAAQTGADVNDALLLLRASAYTAGRTVRDLANDVIHRTVDFTDRDGSGF
;
A
#
# COMPACT_ATOMS: atom_id res chain seq x y z
N MET A 1 -4.42 4.04 -27.21
CA MET A 1 -3.93 2.70 -26.80
C MET A 1 -4.52 1.66 -27.74
N SER A 2 -3.82 0.56 -28.05
CA SER A 2 -4.43 -0.51 -28.85
C SER A 2 -5.23 -1.44 -27.94
N ASP A 3 -6.45 -1.81 -28.31
CA ASP A 3 -7.28 -2.78 -27.58
C ASP A 3 -6.54 -4.11 -27.31
N GLU A 4 -5.58 -4.45 -28.16
CA GLU A 4 -4.78 -5.68 -28.07
C GLU A 4 -3.88 -5.70 -26.82
N GLY A 5 -3.17 -4.61 -26.50
CA GLY A 5 -2.31 -4.52 -25.32
C GLY A 5 -3.07 -4.59 -24.00
N PHE A 6 -4.29 -4.04 -23.96
CA PHE A 6 -5.17 -4.15 -22.79
C PHE A 6 -5.68 -5.59 -22.59
N ILE A 7 -6.11 -6.25 -23.68
CA ILE A 7 -6.58 -7.65 -23.62
C ILE A 7 -5.47 -8.58 -23.14
N ASP A 8 -4.23 -8.39 -23.63
CA ASP A 8 -3.07 -9.18 -23.21
C ASP A 8 -2.74 -8.98 -21.73
N ALA A 9 -2.83 -7.74 -21.24
CA ALA A 9 -2.60 -7.44 -19.82
C ALA A 9 -3.65 -8.08 -18.90
N VAL A 10 -4.92 -8.03 -19.29
CA VAL A 10 -6.01 -8.70 -18.57
C VAL A 10 -5.81 -10.22 -18.56
N ALA A 11 -5.46 -10.80 -19.71
CA ALA A 11 -5.19 -12.23 -19.82
C ALA A 11 -3.98 -12.65 -18.96
N ALA A 12 -2.92 -11.82 -18.92
CA ALA A 12 -1.75 -12.06 -18.09
C ALA A 12 -2.11 -12.07 -16.60
N LEU A 13 -2.97 -11.14 -16.13
CA LEU A 13 -3.41 -11.12 -14.73
C LEU A 13 -4.26 -12.36 -14.38
N TYR A 14 -5.17 -12.79 -15.24
CA TYR A 14 -5.97 -13.98 -14.98
C TYR A 14 -5.17 -15.29 -15.04
N GLY A 15 -4.12 -15.35 -15.85
CA GLY A 15 -3.24 -16.50 -15.98
C GLY A 15 -2.06 -16.50 -14.99
N ALA A 16 -1.90 -15.45 -14.17
CA ALA A 16 -0.73 -15.27 -13.33
C ALA A 16 -0.64 -16.36 -12.24
N GLY A 17 0.51 -17.04 -12.15
CA GLY A 17 0.86 -17.94 -11.05
C GLY A 17 1.37 -17.17 -9.82
N ASP A 18 1.75 -17.88 -8.77
CA ASP A 18 2.11 -17.28 -7.47
C ASP A 18 3.36 -16.38 -7.53
N GLN A 19 4.29 -16.67 -8.44
CA GLN A 19 5.56 -15.96 -8.57
C GLN A 19 5.56 -14.88 -9.67
N ASP A 20 4.46 -14.73 -10.42
CA ASP A 20 4.39 -13.78 -11.53
C ASP A 20 4.27 -12.33 -11.03
N ASP A 21 4.89 -11.41 -11.77
CA ASP A 21 4.82 -9.99 -11.49
C ASP A 21 3.45 -9.43 -11.85
N LEU A 22 2.67 -9.05 -10.84
CA LEU A 22 1.35 -8.44 -11.03
C LEU A 22 1.41 -6.96 -11.42
N CYS A 23 2.57 -6.32 -11.30
CA CYS A 23 2.77 -4.92 -11.67
C CYS A 23 3.01 -4.74 -13.18
N ALA A 24 3.69 -5.67 -13.84
CA ALA A 24 4.07 -5.58 -15.25
C ALA A 24 2.89 -5.38 -16.22
N PRO A 25 1.72 -6.05 -16.06
CA PRO A 25 0.56 -5.82 -16.92
C PRO A 25 0.05 -4.38 -16.92
N PHE A 26 0.09 -3.68 -15.78
CA PHE A 26 -0.31 -2.27 -15.70
C PHE A 26 0.63 -1.36 -16.49
N LEU A 27 1.94 -1.60 -16.39
CA LEU A 27 2.93 -0.81 -17.12
C LEU A 27 2.87 -1.04 -18.63
N SER A 28 2.49 -2.25 -19.07
CA SER A 28 2.34 -2.56 -20.49
C SER A 28 1.07 -1.96 -21.12
N ALA A 29 0.00 -1.84 -20.32
CA ALA A 29 -1.32 -1.44 -20.81
C ALA A 29 -1.64 0.03 -20.58
N LEU A 30 -1.03 0.71 -19.61
CA LEU A 30 -1.40 2.06 -19.20
C LEU A 30 -0.24 3.06 -19.41
N PRO A 31 -0.54 4.32 -19.72
CA PRO A 31 0.46 5.38 -19.88
C PRO A 31 0.90 5.93 -18.50
N VAL A 32 1.43 5.06 -17.66
CA VAL A 32 1.91 5.40 -16.31
C VAL A 32 3.39 5.10 -16.14
N THR A 33 4.04 5.82 -15.24
CA THR A 33 5.47 5.64 -14.99
C THR A 33 5.75 4.46 -14.08
N GLY A 34 4.90 4.24 -13.09
CA GLY A 34 5.06 3.13 -12.15
C GLY A 34 3.77 2.76 -11.44
N VAL A 35 3.83 1.63 -10.75
CA VAL A 35 2.70 1.02 -10.05
C VAL A 35 3.15 0.34 -8.77
N ALA A 36 2.36 0.47 -7.71
CA ALA A 36 2.43 -0.34 -6.50
C ALA A 36 1.08 -1.02 -6.27
N ILE A 37 1.11 -2.28 -5.86
CA ILE A 37 -0.09 -3.04 -5.48
C ILE A 37 0.10 -3.48 -4.04
N SER A 38 -0.84 -3.09 -3.17
CA SER A 38 -0.74 -3.37 -1.74
C SER A 38 -2.06 -3.83 -1.15
N THR A 39 -1.99 -4.82 -0.26
CA THR A 39 -3.11 -5.11 0.62
C THR A 39 -3.10 -4.11 1.78
N LEU A 40 -4.29 -3.75 2.27
CA LEU A 40 -4.47 -2.78 3.36
C LEU A 40 -5.56 -3.28 4.32
N GLY A 41 -5.20 -3.45 5.58
CA GLY A 41 -6.16 -3.80 6.63
C GLY A 41 -6.57 -5.27 6.68
N GLU A 42 -7.55 -5.55 7.55
CA GLU A 42 -8.08 -6.90 7.76
C GLU A 42 -8.94 -7.38 6.57
N PRO A 43 -8.92 -8.68 6.26
CA PRO A 43 -8.27 -9.77 6.98
C PRO A 43 -6.88 -10.15 6.43
N PHE A 44 -6.34 -9.39 5.45
CA PHE A 44 -5.10 -9.77 4.76
C PHE A 44 -3.84 -9.23 5.43
N GLY A 45 -4.00 -8.21 6.26
CA GLY A 45 -2.89 -7.41 6.74
C GLY A 45 -2.31 -6.53 5.61
N PRO A 46 -1.57 -5.45 5.92
CA PRO A 46 -0.91 -4.65 4.92
C PRO A 46 0.39 -5.31 4.46
N GLU A 47 0.45 -5.55 3.17
CA GLU A 47 1.61 -6.08 2.47
C GLU A 47 1.71 -5.39 1.10
N THR A 48 2.91 -4.98 0.70
CA THR A 48 3.17 -4.60 -0.67
C THR A 48 3.31 -5.89 -1.50
N VAL A 49 2.33 -6.15 -2.35
CA VAL A 49 2.29 -7.34 -3.21
C VAL A 49 3.34 -7.25 -4.31
N CYS A 50 3.42 -6.12 -4.97
CA CYS A 50 4.48 -5.75 -5.90
C CYS A 50 4.65 -4.24 -6.01
N ALA A 51 5.82 -3.80 -6.44
CA ALA A 51 6.11 -2.43 -6.81
C ALA A 51 7.09 -2.41 -7.98
N SER A 52 6.80 -1.61 -8.99
CA SER A 52 7.56 -1.59 -10.25
C SER A 52 8.96 -1.01 -10.13
N ASP A 53 9.17 -0.12 -9.16
CA ASP A 53 10.43 0.55 -8.92
C ASP A 53 10.51 1.14 -7.49
N SER A 54 11.65 1.73 -7.15
CA SER A 54 11.88 2.31 -5.82
C SER A 54 10.96 3.50 -5.50
N THR A 55 10.47 4.23 -6.49
CA THR A 55 9.54 5.34 -6.31
C THR A 55 8.14 4.80 -5.95
N ALA A 56 7.71 3.72 -6.62
CA ALA A 56 6.47 3.01 -6.29
C ALA A 56 6.50 2.44 -4.86
N VAL A 57 7.64 1.83 -4.46
CA VAL A 57 7.85 1.39 -3.07
C VAL A 57 7.69 2.57 -2.10
N ARG A 58 8.33 3.70 -2.40
CA ARG A 58 8.29 4.86 -1.51
C ARG A 58 6.92 5.52 -1.43
N LEU A 59 6.17 5.56 -2.54
CA LEU A 59 4.78 6.02 -2.58
C LEU A 59 3.90 5.18 -1.64
N ASP A 60 4.02 3.86 -1.71
CA ASP A 60 3.27 2.92 -0.89
C ASP A 60 3.66 3.02 0.60
N GLU A 61 4.97 3.08 0.91
CA GLU A 61 5.46 3.22 2.28
C GLU A 61 4.97 4.51 2.96
N ILE A 62 5.03 5.66 2.27
CA ILE A 62 4.57 6.94 2.81
C ILE A 62 3.11 6.86 3.23
N GLN A 63 2.23 6.36 2.38
CA GLN A 63 0.80 6.27 2.66
C GLN A 63 0.52 5.27 3.80
N PHE A 64 1.26 4.16 3.82
CA PHE A 64 1.13 3.21 4.91
C PHE A 64 1.62 3.78 6.24
N ASP A 65 2.80 4.40 6.25
CA ASP A 65 3.42 4.93 7.48
C ASP A 65 2.58 6.05 8.11
N LEU A 66 1.95 6.88 7.29
CA LEU A 66 1.10 7.98 7.76
C LEU A 66 -0.35 7.55 8.03
N GLY A 67 -0.81 6.44 7.44
CA GLY A 67 -2.18 5.95 7.61
C GLY A 67 -3.22 6.83 6.92
N GLU A 68 -2.79 7.68 6.01
CA GLU A 68 -3.63 8.58 5.21
C GLU A 68 -3.10 8.68 3.77
N GLY A 69 -3.91 9.21 2.87
CA GLY A 69 -3.53 9.42 1.47
C GLY A 69 -4.53 8.84 0.48
N PRO A 70 -4.24 9.01 -0.83
CA PRO A 70 -5.08 8.51 -1.92
C PRO A 70 -5.49 7.04 -1.79
N SER A 71 -4.58 6.14 -1.41
CA SER A 71 -4.86 4.71 -1.23
C SER A 71 -5.90 4.47 -0.14
N TRP A 72 -5.76 5.12 1.01
CA TRP A 72 -6.70 4.97 2.12
C TRP A 72 -8.08 5.50 1.77
N ASP A 73 -8.14 6.62 1.03
CA ASP A 73 -9.42 7.19 0.60
C ASP A 73 -10.07 6.35 -0.48
N ALA A 74 -9.31 5.84 -1.45
CA ALA A 74 -9.82 4.92 -2.46
C ALA A 74 -10.40 3.65 -1.80
N MET A 75 -9.67 3.05 -0.85
CA MET A 75 -10.16 1.86 -0.15
C MET A 75 -11.44 2.13 0.65
N ARG A 76 -11.53 3.28 1.35
CA ARG A 76 -12.70 3.64 2.16
C ARG A 76 -13.94 3.98 1.32
N SER A 77 -13.75 4.75 0.26
CA SER A 77 -14.83 5.18 -0.63
C SER A 77 -15.26 4.12 -1.63
N ARG A 78 -14.37 3.15 -1.93
CA ARG A 78 -14.49 2.21 -3.05
C ARG A 78 -14.58 2.90 -4.42
N LEU A 79 -14.03 4.08 -4.52
CA LEU A 79 -13.95 4.85 -5.75
C LEU A 79 -12.49 5.20 -6.02
N PRO A 80 -12.07 5.29 -7.30
CA PRO A 80 -10.75 5.79 -7.64
C PRO A 80 -10.51 7.19 -7.08
N VAL A 81 -9.32 7.45 -6.57
CA VAL A 81 -8.84 8.77 -6.19
C VAL A 81 -7.81 9.19 -7.22
N LEU A 82 -8.07 10.30 -7.91
CA LEU A 82 -7.26 10.78 -9.02
C LEU A 82 -6.68 12.15 -8.65
N GLU A 83 -5.37 12.21 -8.46
CA GLU A 83 -4.63 13.45 -8.21
C GLU A 83 -3.69 13.74 -9.38
N PRO A 84 -4.14 14.51 -10.38
CA PRO A 84 -3.42 14.72 -11.64
C PRO A 84 -2.26 15.69 -11.55
N ASP A 85 -2.21 16.52 -10.51
CA ASP A 85 -1.13 17.48 -10.27
C ASP A 85 -0.83 17.60 -8.77
N LEU A 86 -0.02 16.67 -8.29
CA LEU A 86 0.39 16.60 -6.89
C LEU A 86 1.18 17.82 -6.43
N GLN A 87 1.96 18.44 -7.33
CA GLN A 87 2.81 19.58 -6.98
C GLN A 87 2.00 20.86 -6.80
N ALA A 88 0.87 20.99 -7.50
CA ALA A 88 -0.06 22.11 -7.37
C ALA A 88 -1.23 21.81 -6.42
N SER A 89 -1.35 20.58 -5.94
CA SER A 89 -2.43 20.17 -5.03
C SER A 89 -2.34 20.89 -3.69
N THR A 90 -3.50 21.32 -3.20
CA THR A 90 -3.68 21.95 -1.89
C THR A 90 -4.69 21.16 -1.05
N SER A 91 -4.78 19.86 -1.28
CA SER A 91 -5.73 18.99 -0.58
C SER A 91 -5.55 19.09 0.94
N GLU A 92 -6.64 19.37 1.64
CA GLU A 92 -6.69 19.36 3.11
C GLU A 92 -7.02 17.97 3.66
N GLN A 93 -7.31 17.01 2.79
CA GLN A 93 -7.75 15.67 3.22
C GLN A 93 -6.62 14.84 3.84
N TRP A 94 -5.38 15.00 3.32
CA TRP A 94 -4.19 14.29 3.78
C TRP A 94 -2.93 15.17 3.68
N PRO A 95 -2.88 16.22 4.53
CA PRO A 95 -1.87 17.27 4.40
C PRO A 95 -0.44 16.77 4.62
N VAL A 96 -0.24 15.82 5.53
CA VAL A 96 1.10 15.28 5.83
C VAL A 96 1.57 14.37 4.71
N THR A 97 0.70 13.49 4.21
CA THR A 97 1.00 12.62 3.07
C THR A 97 1.26 13.44 1.81
N LEU A 98 0.45 14.47 1.54
CA LEU A 98 0.66 15.33 0.38
C LEU A 98 2.05 15.96 0.40
N MET A 99 2.47 16.55 1.53
CA MET A 99 3.82 17.11 1.68
C MET A 99 4.91 16.06 1.44
N ALA A 100 4.75 14.87 2.00
CA ALA A 100 5.72 13.79 1.82
C ALA A 100 5.81 13.30 0.37
N LEU A 101 4.68 13.21 -0.34
CA LEU A 101 4.63 12.85 -1.76
C LEU A 101 5.21 13.95 -2.67
N GLN A 102 5.02 15.22 -2.33
CA GLN A 102 5.62 16.35 -3.05
C GLN A 102 7.15 16.31 -2.96
N VAL A 103 7.71 15.93 -1.80
CA VAL A 103 9.17 15.83 -1.60
C VAL A 103 9.81 14.78 -2.49
N ILE A 104 9.12 13.67 -2.79
CA ILE A 104 9.65 12.64 -3.71
C ILE A 104 9.40 12.95 -5.20
N HIS A 105 8.95 14.18 -5.50
CA HIS A 105 8.80 14.71 -6.85
C HIS A 105 7.88 13.89 -7.76
N LEU A 106 6.78 13.38 -7.22
CA LEU A 106 5.70 12.82 -8.03
C LEU A 106 4.89 13.96 -8.67
N GLY A 107 4.54 13.80 -9.93
CA GLY A 107 3.67 14.72 -10.66
C GLY A 107 2.20 14.39 -10.52
N ALA A 108 1.84 13.10 -10.58
CA ALA A 108 0.46 12.63 -10.44
C ALA A 108 0.41 11.28 -9.74
N VAL A 109 -0.66 11.03 -8.99
CA VAL A 109 -0.96 9.75 -8.32
C VAL A 109 -2.42 9.39 -8.56
N PHE A 110 -2.68 8.10 -8.81
CA PHE A 110 -4.02 7.57 -9.06
C PHE A 110 -4.18 6.27 -8.26
N ALA A 111 -5.04 6.28 -7.27
CA ALA A 111 -5.31 5.12 -6.42
C ALA A 111 -6.61 4.44 -6.83
N PHE A 112 -6.57 3.14 -7.11
CA PHE A 112 -7.72 2.33 -7.49
C PHE A 112 -7.99 1.29 -6.39
N PRO A 113 -9.22 1.20 -5.88
CA PRO A 113 -9.56 0.28 -4.79
C PRO A 113 -9.63 -1.15 -5.28
N MET A 114 -8.94 -2.06 -4.59
CA MET A 114 -9.09 -3.50 -4.77
C MET A 114 -10.17 -4.05 -3.84
N HIS A 115 -11.19 -4.65 -4.40
CA HIS A 115 -12.25 -5.34 -3.64
C HIS A 115 -12.83 -6.52 -4.42
N VAL A 116 -13.36 -7.50 -3.70
CA VAL A 116 -14.13 -8.62 -4.26
C VAL A 116 -15.44 -8.73 -3.48
N GLY A 117 -16.54 -8.39 -4.12
CA GLY A 117 -17.83 -8.24 -3.45
C GLY A 117 -17.77 -7.17 -2.36
N THR A 118 -18.08 -7.55 -1.12
CA THR A 118 -18.02 -6.66 0.05
C THR A 118 -16.64 -6.61 0.72
N LEU A 119 -15.71 -7.48 0.31
CA LEU A 119 -14.40 -7.59 0.91
C LEU A 119 -13.45 -6.56 0.32
N ASN A 120 -12.93 -5.65 1.15
CA ASN A 120 -11.85 -4.76 0.78
C ASN A 120 -10.54 -5.54 0.87
N ILE A 121 -9.68 -5.40 -0.14
CA ILE A 121 -8.39 -6.09 -0.23
C ILE A 121 -7.24 -5.10 -0.04
N GLY A 122 -7.29 -3.97 -0.74
CA GLY A 122 -6.24 -2.97 -0.73
C GLY A 122 -6.37 -2.00 -1.90
N THR A 123 -5.26 -1.61 -2.50
CA THR A 123 -5.19 -0.63 -3.59
C THR A 123 -4.15 -0.97 -4.64
N VAL A 124 -4.40 -0.47 -5.84
CA VAL A 124 -3.42 -0.28 -6.90
C VAL A 124 -3.12 1.20 -7.00
N ASP A 125 -1.89 1.59 -6.74
CA ASP A 125 -1.43 2.96 -6.85
C ASP A 125 -0.58 3.12 -8.11
N LEU A 126 -1.07 3.93 -9.02
CA LEU A 126 -0.38 4.32 -10.24
C LEU A 126 0.23 5.71 -10.07
N TYR A 127 1.38 5.96 -10.66
CA TYR A 127 1.95 7.30 -10.61
C TYR A 127 2.57 7.73 -11.95
N ASN A 128 2.64 9.05 -12.15
CA ASN A 128 3.43 9.70 -13.19
C ASN A 128 4.42 10.70 -12.59
N ARG A 129 5.60 10.81 -13.20
CA ARG A 129 6.62 11.80 -12.79
C ARG A 129 6.21 13.23 -13.13
N ALA A 130 5.47 13.41 -14.23
CA ALA A 130 4.91 14.69 -14.63
C ALA A 130 3.43 14.78 -14.21
N ALA A 131 2.96 15.99 -13.95
CA ALA A 131 1.54 16.25 -13.80
C ALA A 131 0.79 15.78 -15.06
N THR A 132 -0.20 14.93 -14.90
CA THR A 132 -0.91 14.27 -15.99
C THR A 132 -2.30 13.87 -15.55
N ALA A 133 -3.32 14.25 -16.29
CA ALA A 133 -4.66 13.71 -16.08
C ALA A 133 -4.83 12.41 -16.90
N LEU A 134 -5.42 11.39 -16.32
CA LEU A 134 -5.82 10.20 -17.06
C LEU A 134 -7.10 10.48 -17.86
N ALA A 135 -7.12 10.08 -19.12
CA ALA A 135 -8.33 10.10 -19.92
C ALA A 135 -9.36 9.08 -19.38
N GLY A 136 -10.64 9.32 -19.61
CA GLY A 136 -11.70 8.48 -19.03
C GLY A 136 -11.66 7.01 -19.45
N ASP A 137 -11.22 6.72 -20.66
CA ASP A 137 -10.98 5.35 -21.14
C ASP A 137 -9.80 4.69 -20.40
N VAL A 138 -8.72 5.43 -20.15
CA VAL A 138 -7.57 4.95 -19.35
C VAL A 138 -7.97 4.67 -17.90
N VAL A 139 -8.84 5.50 -17.31
CA VAL A 139 -9.38 5.26 -15.95
C VAL A 139 -10.24 3.99 -15.95
N ALA A 140 -11.04 3.75 -16.98
CA ALA A 140 -11.84 2.54 -17.10
C ALA A 140 -10.96 1.29 -17.27
N ASP A 141 -9.91 1.36 -18.08
CA ASP A 141 -8.94 0.29 -18.27
C ASP A 141 -8.18 -0.03 -16.97
N ALA A 142 -7.73 1.01 -16.25
CA ALA A 142 -7.08 0.85 -14.95
C ALA A 142 -8.00 0.18 -13.92
N ALA A 143 -9.27 0.57 -13.88
CA ALA A 143 -10.26 -0.04 -13.00
C ALA A 143 -10.50 -1.53 -13.35
N ALA A 144 -10.59 -1.89 -14.64
CA ALA A 144 -10.75 -3.27 -15.07
C ALA A 144 -9.52 -4.15 -14.75
N LEU A 145 -8.30 -3.62 -14.95
CA LEU A 145 -7.07 -4.31 -14.53
C LEU A 145 -7.04 -4.48 -13.00
N THR A 146 -7.49 -3.46 -12.25
CA THR A 146 -7.57 -3.54 -10.79
C THR A 146 -8.57 -4.60 -10.34
N GLU A 147 -9.70 -4.77 -11.03
CA GLU A 147 -10.63 -5.87 -10.75
C GLU A 147 -9.99 -7.24 -11.01
N ALA A 148 -9.27 -7.40 -12.11
CA ALA A 148 -8.57 -8.64 -12.42
C ALA A 148 -7.50 -8.98 -11.37
N VAL A 149 -6.65 -8.03 -11.02
CA VAL A 149 -5.60 -8.24 -10.01
C VAL A 149 -6.17 -8.46 -8.61
N SER A 150 -7.31 -7.85 -8.26
CA SER A 150 -7.98 -8.07 -6.96
C SER A 150 -8.31 -9.54 -6.73
N ARG A 151 -8.81 -10.22 -7.76
CA ARG A 151 -9.12 -11.66 -7.69
C ARG A 151 -7.85 -12.49 -7.52
N GLN A 152 -6.77 -12.10 -8.21
CA GLN A 152 -5.49 -12.80 -8.12
C GLN A 152 -4.83 -12.64 -6.76
N VAL A 153 -4.84 -11.42 -6.20
CA VAL A 153 -4.33 -11.16 -4.84
C VAL A 153 -5.13 -11.95 -3.80
N LEU A 154 -6.45 -11.99 -3.93
CA LEU A 154 -7.30 -12.79 -3.05
C LEU A 154 -6.97 -14.29 -3.15
N HIS A 155 -6.82 -14.81 -4.36
CA HIS A 155 -6.49 -16.22 -4.59
C HIS A 155 -5.14 -16.57 -3.93
N ARG A 156 -4.09 -15.77 -4.15
CA ARG A 156 -2.78 -15.97 -3.53
C ARG A 156 -2.83 -15.89 -2.00
N ALA A 157 -3.63 -14.98 -1.45
CA ALA A 157 -3.79 -14.84 0.00
C ALA A 157 -4.50 -16.06 0.63
N LEU A 158 -5.49 -16.63 -0.06
CA LEU A 158 -6.17 -17.84 0.40
C LEU A 158 -5.26 -19.08 0.31
N ALA A 159 -4.54 -19.26 -0.80
CA ALA A 159 -3.58 -20.36 -0.97
C ALA A 159 -2.50 -20.34 0.13
N ARG A 160 -1.94 -19.17 0.44
CA ARG A 160 -0.96 -19.03 1.55
C ARG A 160 -1.51 -19.41 2.92
N ARG A 161 -2.81 -19.21 3.18
CA ARG A 161 -3.46 -19.66 4.44
C ARG A 161 -3.61 -21.18 4.53
N GLU A 162 -3.85 -21.85 3.43
CA GLU A 162 -3.94 -23.31 3.37
C GLU A 162 -2.56 -23.94 3.59
N ASP A 163 -1.48 -23.34 3.07
CA ASP A 163 -0.11 -23.82 3.20
C ASP A 163 0.53 -23.54 4.57
N THR A 164 -0.01 -22.65 5.40
CA THR A 164 0.53 -22.35 6.76
C THR A 164 0.44 -23.55 7.74
N GLY A 165 -0.10 -24.71 7.31
CA GLY A 165 0.08 -26.00 7.99
C GLY A 165 1.49 -26.62 7.83
N ALA A 166 2.33 -26.15 6.93
CA ALA A 166 3.63 -26.71 6.58
C ALA A 166 4.71 -25.62 6.42
N GLY A 167 5.03 -24.89 7.50
CA GLY A 167 6.35 -24.28 7.71
C GLY A 167 7.04 -23.43 6.60
N ALA A 168 6.38 -23.07 5.52
CA ALA A 168 6.95 -22.30 4.43
C ALA A 168 6.81 -20.79 4.69
N HIS A 169 7.87 -20.20 5.25
CA HIS A 169 8.03 -18.76 5.37
C HIS A 169 8.62 -18.20 4.06
N ASP A 170 7.80 -17.98 3.06
CA ASP A 170 8.20 -17.09 1.96
C ASP A 170 8.10 -15.65 2.48
N VAL A 171 9.25 -15.11 2.89
CA VAL A 171 9.35 -13.73 3.35
C VAL A 171 9.36 -12.88 2.07
N SER A 172 8.19 -12.42 1.64
CA SER A 172 8.10 -11.40 0.59
C SER A 172 9.06 -10.25 0.94
N ARG A 173 9.83 -9.79 -0.06
CA ARG A 173 10.80 -8.69 0.07
C ARG A 173 10.15 -7.41 0.64
N TYR A 174 8.82 -7.30 0.57
CA TYR A 174 8.01 -6.17 0.99
C TYR A 174 7.05 -6.51 2.14
N SER A 175 7.26 -7.64 2.82
CA SER A 175 6.45 -8.02 3.99
C SER A 175 6.53 -6.92 5.06
N ARG A 176 5.41 -6.65 5.73
CA ARG A 176 5.33 -5.73 6.88
C ARG A 176 5.12 -6.50 8.19
N ARG A 177 5.52 -7.76 8.21
CA ARG A 177 5.36 -8.67 9.35
C ARG A 177 5.99 -8.08 10.62
N GLU A 178 7.16 -7.46 10.51
CA GLU A 178 7.86 -6.81 11.61
C GLU A 178 7.04 -5.67 12.22
N ILE A 179 6.28 -4.92 11.42
CA ILE A 179 5.43 -3.83 11.92
C ILE A 179 4.30 -4.40 12.79
N TYR A 180 3.66 -5.51 12.35
CA TYR A 180 2.62 -6.15 13.16
C TYR A 180 3.17 -6.83 14.40
N GLN A 181 4.33 -7.45 14.32
CA GLN A 181 5.00 -8.02 15.47
C GLN A 181 5.31 -6.92 16.50
N ALA A 182 5.86 -5.78 16.05
CA ALA A 182 6.11 -4.63 16.90
C ALA A 182 4.81 -4.05 17.47
N SER A 183 3.74 -3.92 16.68
CA SER A 183 2.44 -3.46 17.19
C SER A 183 1.89 -4.38 18.28
N GLY A 184 2.01 -5.70 18.13
CA GLY A 184 1.65 -6.64 19.19
C GLY A 184 2.50 -6.47 20.46
N MET A 185 3.79 -6.20 20.33
CA MET A 185 4.67 -5.92 21.47
C MET A 185 4.30 -4.59 22.13
N VAL A 186 4.05 -3.53 21.38
CA VAL A 186 3.59 -2.23 21.89
C VAL A 186 2.24 -2.36 22.59
N ALA A 187 1.29 -3.11 22.02
CA ALA A 187 0.01 -3.42 22.65
C ALA A 187 0.19 -4.08 24.03
N ALA A 188 1.08 -5.08 24.12
CA ALA A 188 1.40 -5.75 25.37
C ALA A 188 2.08 -4.82 26.40
N GLN A 189 2.90 -3.87 25.95
CA GLN A 189 3.59 -2.91 26.79
C GLN A 189 2.66 -1.81 27.33
N THR A 190 1.74 -1.33 26.49
CA THR A 190 0.88 -0.17 26.81
C THR A 190 -0.51 -0.56 27.33
N GLY A 191 -0.93 -1.82 27.13
CA GLY A 191 -2.30 -2.25 27.39
C GLY A 191 -3.31 -1.77 26.34
N ALA A 192 -2.87 -1.12 25.26
CA ALA A 192 -3.71 -0.69 24.14
C ALA A 192 -4.13 -1.87 23.28
N ASP A 193 -5.17 -1.71 22.43
CA ASP A 193 -5.42 -2.69 21.39
C ASP A 193 -4.38 -2.60 20.25
N VAL A 194 -4.34 -3.60 19.36
CA VAL A 194 -3.31 -3.70 18.31
C VAL A 194 -3.39 -2.55 17.29
N ASN A 195 -4.60 -2.02 17.02
CA ASN A 195 -4.79 -0.90 16.10
C ASN A 195 -4.29 0.41 16.72
N ASP A 196 -4.61 0.64 18.00
CA ASP A 196 -4.10 1.78 18.75
C ASP A 196 -2.57 1.70 18.92
N ALA A 197 -2.03 0.51 19.16
CA ALA A 197 -0.60 0.27 19.20
C ALA A 197 0.10 0.59 17.86
N LEU A 198 -0.52 0.27 16.73
CA LEU A 198 -0.03 0.66 15.40
C LEU A 198 -0.05 2.18 15.22
N LEU A 199 -1.08 2.86 15.72
CA LEU A 199 -1.14 4.34 15.70
C LEU A 199 -0.03 4.95 16.55
N LEU A 200 0.23 4.39 17.74
CA LEU A 200 1.35 4.83 18.60
C LEU A 200 2.70 4.63 17.90
N LEU A 201 2.88 3.50 17.22
CA LEU A 201 4.11 3.21 16.48
C LEU A 201 4.30 4.21 15.34
N ARG A 202 3.24 4.50 14.56
CA ARG A 202 3.25 5.52 13.49
C ARG A 202 3.56 6.91 14.01
N ALA A 203 2.88 7.36 15.06
CA ALA A 203 3.09 8.67 15.67
C ALA A 203 4.53 8.82 16.18
N SER A 204 5.09 7.77 16.80
CA SER A 204 6.46 7.77 17.31
C SER A 204 7.49 7.78 16.18
N ALA A 205 7.26 7.02 15.11
CA ALA A 205 8.11 7.03 13.92
C ALA A 205 8.12 8.42 13.26
N TYR A 206 6.94 9.01 13.10
CA TYR A 206 6.78 10.35 12.52
C TYR A 206 7.54 11.42 13.34
N THR A 207 7.35 11.45 14.66
CA THR A 207 8.04 12.42 15.53
C THR A 207 9.55 12.24 15.53
N ALA A 208 10.04 11.00 15.35
CA ALA A 208 11.45 10.69 15.24
C ALA A 208 12.03 10.90 13.82
N GLY A 209 11.20 11.27 12.82
CA GLY A 209 11.63 11.41 11.43
C GLY A 209 12.11 10.11 10.80
N ARG A 210 11.55 8.96 11.22
CA ARG A 210 11.94 7.61 10.82
C ARG A 210 10.79 6.88 10.13
N THR A 211 11.10 5.80 9.42
CA THR A 211 10.06 4.91 8.90
C THR A 211 9.44 4.08 10.04
N VAL A 212 8.18 3.69 9.87
CA VAL A 212 7.52 2.78 10.84
C VAL A 212 8.25 1.44 10.91
N ARG A 213 8.81 0.98 9.79
CA ARG A 213 9.61 -0.25 9.72
C ARG A 213 10.88 -0.19 10.56
N ASP A 214 11.64 0.92 10.49
CA ASP A 214 12.85 1.09 11.29
C ASP A 214 12.54 1.09 12.79
N LEU A 215 11.48 1.81 13.18
CA LEU A 215 11.05 1.83 14.57
C LEU A 215 10.51 0.47 15.03
N ALA A 216 9.79 -0.24 14.18
CA ALA A 216 9.32 -1.59 14.45
C ALA A 216 10.47 -2.55 14.73
N ASN A 217 11.54 -2.50 13.94
CA ASN A 217 12.73 -3.29 14.17
C ASN A 217 13.36 -2.98 15.53
N ASP A 218 13.44 -1.70 15.92
CA ASP A 218 13.97 -1.32 17.23
C ASP A 218 13.12 -1.87 18.39
N VAL A 219 11.80 -1.85 18.24
CA VAL A 219 10.88 -2.45 19.24
C VAL A 219 11.09 -3.96 19.33
N ILE A 220 11.20 -4.66 18.21
CA ILE A 220 11.44 -6.11 18.16
C ILE A 220 12.77 -6.46 18.85
N HIS A 221 13.82 -5.68 18.58
CA HIS A 221 15.15 -5.85 19.20
C HIS A 221 15.23 -5.27 20.62
N ARG A 222 14.13 -4.71 21.16
CA ARG A 222 14.04 -4.11 22.50
C ARG A 222 15.02 -2.95 22.72
N THR A 223 15.38 -2.24 21.67
CA THR A 223 16.16 -0.99 21.76
C THR A 223 15.26 0.22 21.99
N VAL A 224 13.94 0.10 21.68
CA VAL A 224 12.88 1.04 22.00
C VAL A 224 11.80 0.31 22.78
N ASP A 225 11.30 0.93 23.85
CA ASP A 225 10.27 0.41 24.74
C ASP A 225 9.16 1.47 24.91
N PHE A 226 7.92 1.03 25.02
CA PHE A 226 6.73 1.87 25.18
C PHE A 226 6.12 1.77 26.59
N THR A 227 6.77 1.04 27.55
CA THR A 227 6.28 0.87 28.92
C THR A 227 6.36 2.15 29.74
N ASP A 228 7.32 3.05 29.47
CA ASP A 228 7.63 4.24 30.27
C ASP A 228 6.98 5.54 29.74
N ARG A 229 5.76 5.49 29.19
CA ARG A 229 5.02 6.70 28.81
C ARG A 229 4.07 7.22 29.90
N ASP A 230 4.48 7.15 31.18
CA ASP A 230 3.90 7.97 32.22
C ASP A 230 4.52 9.39 32.20
N GLY A 231 3.83 10.28 31.46
CA GLY A 231 3.66 11.69 31.83
C GLY A 231 4.86 12.60 32.05
N SER A 232 6.04 12.39 31.47
CA SER A 232 7.11 13.40 31.61
C SER A 232 7.98 13.51 30.36
N GLY A 233 7.58 14.40 29.44
CA GLY A 233 8.47 14.76 28.32
C GLY A 233 7.78 15.28 27.07
N PHE A 234 7.04 16.39 27.17
CA PHE A 234 6.78 17.34 26.08
C PHE A 234 7.03 18.75 26.60
#